data_d84b72b1fa6fe56083b5b222e589b9fe
#
_entry.id   d84b72b1fa6fe56083b5b222e589b9fe
#
_cell.length_a   1.000
_cell.length_b   1.000
_cell.length_c   1.000
_cell.angle_alpha   90.00
_cell.angle_beta   90.00
_cell.angle_gamma   90.00
#
_symmetry.space_group_name_H-M   'P 1'
#
loop_
_entity.id
_entity.type
_entity.pdbx_description
1 polymer ?
#
loop_
_entity_poly.entity_id
_entity_poly.type
_entity_poly.pdbx_seq_one_letter_code
_entity_poly.pdbx_strand_id
1 'polypeptide(L)'
;MANGNKKKSKKKLFIFGGLGLLVLILVIVALTAGSKENIILVQTEKVAKRSITQTVTATGTIDPEFKVLITPEVTGEIISLPVKEGDIVKKGQLLIKIKGDQYMAQKDRLEANLKSAEASLRMSEAELKRIELEFNRVKELHNKGLSSNSELENAEANYLSTKASFESSEANVLQSKAQLREVLETLYKTTIYSPMDGIVTQLNVELAERVLGSGFSQGTNIMTVADLSNMEAVVDVDENDVVLVSVGDTANVKVDAFGDRIFHGVVTEIGNSAKATGFGTQEQVVNFSVKIKLIDLDTNLRPGMSCNADIETETVKDVISVPIQSVTARTDVPGGEDTTNVEQKEGSEPSKPMFNKPKEVVFLADNGKAKIVVVETGISDDNYLEIKSGISVDDEVISGSYKAISRELEDGSIVRVEEKKNGNKKQELVAEDEN
;
A
#
# COMPACT_ATOMS: atom_id res chain seq x y z
N MET A 1 35.81 -112.43 -15.83
CA MET A 1 34.38 -112.34 -16.01
C MET A 1 33.78 -111.86 -14.66
N ALA A 2 33.47 -110.58 -14.48
CA ALA A 2 32.81 -110.14 -13.29
C ALA A 2 31.87 -108.98 -13.64
N ASN A 3 30.64 -109.25 -13.43
CA ASN A 3 29.50 -108.38 -13.77
C ASN A 3 29.30 -107.39 -12.60
N GLY A 4 29.42 -106.07 -12.79
CA GLY A 4 29.31 -105.02 -11.79
C GLY A 4 27.96 -104.27 -11.92
N ASN A 5 27.08 -104.63 -11.05
CA ASN A 5 25.73 -104.05 -10.95
C ASN A 5 25.72 -102.66 -10.30
N LYS A 6 25.46 -101.56 -11.04
CA LYS A 6 25.43 -100.19 -10.53
C LYS A 6 24.02 -99.90 -9.89
N LYS A 7 23.95 -99.85 -8.59
CA LYS A 7 22.76 -99.31 -7.82
C LYS A 7 22.60 -97.83 -8.09
N LYS A 8 21.47 -97.43 -8.77
CA LYS A 8 21.12 -96.03 -8.96
C LYS A 8 20.69 -95.40 -7.60
N SER A 9 21.43 -94.43 -7.18
CA SER A 9 21.22 -93.68 -5.90
C SER A 9 19.91 -92.92 -5.90
N LYS A 10 18.94 -93.28 -5.03
CA LYS A 10 17.66 -92.64 -4.78
C LYS A 10 17.81 -91.26 -4.11
N LYS A 11 19.00 -90.83 -3.76
CA LYS A 11 19.26 -89.51 -3.11
C LYS A 11 18.96 -88.30 -4.02
N LYS A 12 19.14 -88.43 -5.35
CA LYS A 12 18.84 -87.33 -6.30
C LYS A 12 17.33 -87.07 -6.38
N LEU A 13 16.46 -88.11 -6.24
CA LEU A 13 15.02 -87.91 -6.29
C LEU A 13 14.47 -87.15 -5.05
N PHE A 14 15.06 -87.38 -3.87
CA PHE A 14 14.67 -86.66 -2.63
C PHE A 14 15.20 -85.19 -2.65
N ILE A 15 16.36 -84.93 -3.30
CA ILE A 15 16.89 -83.56 -3.39
C ILE A 15 16.00 -82.73 -4.36
N PHE A 16 15.63 -83.30 -5.52
CA PHE A 16 14.72 -82.58 -6.46
C PHE A 16 13.29 -82.44 -5.94
N GLY A 17 12.81 -83.40 -5.16
CA GLY A 17 11.51 -83.32 -4.48
C GLY A 17 11.47 -82.24 -3.37
N GLY A 18 12.57 -82.15 -2.59
CA GLY A 18 12.76 -81.12 -1.57
C GLY A 18 12.87 -79.72 -2.16
N LEU A 19 13.63 -79.61 -3.29
CA LEU A 19 13.78 -78.32 -3.99
C LEU A 19 12.45 -77.88 -4.62
N GLY A 20 11.68 -78.80 -5.22
CA GLY A 20 10.35 -78.50 -5.73
C GLY A 20 9.35 -78.06 -4.67
N LEU A 21 9.41 -78.68 -3.48
CA LEU A 21 8.57 -78.30 -2.35
C LEU A 21 8.97 -76.93 -1.77
N LEU A 22 10.23 -76.61 -1.76
CA LEU A 22 10.77 -75.33 -1.31
C LEU A 22 10.38 -74.20 -2.27
N VAL A 23 10.43 -74.44 -3.60
CA VAL A 23 9.95 -73.49 -4.61
C VAL A 23 8.44 -73.30 -4.50
N LEU A 24 7.68 -74.39 -4.25
CA LEU A 24 6.22 -74.26 -4.07
C LEU A 24 5.82 -73.46 -2.81
N ILE A 25 6.57 -73.68 -1.70
CA ILE A 25 6.40 -72.87 -0.48
C ILE A 25 6.77 -71.41 -0.72
N LEU A 26 7.87 -71.10 -1.47
CA LEU A 26 8.24 -69.77 -1.85
C LEU A 26 7.20 -69.09 -2.74
N VAL A 27 6.62 -69.82 -3.69
CA VAL A 27 5.52 -69.29 -4.55
C VAL A 27 4.28 -69.04 -3.72
N ILE A 28 3.92 -69.92 -2.77
CA ILE A 28 2.78 -69.71 -1.89
C ILE A 28 3.03 -68.51 -0.97
N VAL A 29 4.21 -68.37 -0.38
CA VAL A 29 4.63 -67.19 0.43
C VAL A 29 4.66 -65.92 -0.41
N ALA A 30 5.13 -65.96 -1.68
CA ALA A 30 5.06 -64.82 -2.60
C ALA A 30 3.63 -64.43 -2.96
N LEU A 31 2.72 -65.40 -3.15
CA LEU A 31 1.31 -65.15 -3.44
C LEU A 31 0.53 -64.67 -2.20
N THR A 32 0.90 -65.06 -0.97
CA THR A 32 0.30 -64.61 0.26
C THR A 32 0.94 -63.38 0.84
N ALA A 33 2.18 -63.05 0.48
CA ALA A 33 2.86 -61.77 0.86
C ALA A 33 2.45 -60.59 -0.04
N GLY A 34 1.72 -60.79 -1.10
CA GLY A 34 1.20 -59.76 -1.97
C GLY A 34 -0.12 -59.18 -1.44
N SER A 35 -0.08 -58.11 -0.73
CA SER A 35 -1.03 -57.06 -0.36
C SER A 35 -0.99 -56.77 1.12
N LYS A 36 0.04 -56.13 1.57
CA LYS A 36 -0.15 -55.23 2.71
C LYS A 36 -0.95 -54.06 2.15
N GLU A 37 -2.29 -54.11 2.33
CA GLU A 37 -3.13 -52.94 2.15
C GLU A 37 -2.58 -51.85 3.04
N ASN A 38 -1.94 -50.84 2.44
CA ASN A 38 -1.45 -49.68 3.15
C ASN A 38 -2.65 -48.91 3.68
N ILE A 39 -2.99 -49.12 4.94
CA ILE A 39 -4.04 -48.34 5.61
C ILE A 39 -3.45 -46.99 5.94
N ILE A 40 -3.97 -45.93 5.31
CA ILE A 40 -3.54 -44.56 5.53
C ILE A 40 -4.39 -43.95 6.65
N LEU A 41 -3.72 -43.46 7.69
CA LEU A 41 -4.37 -42.76 8.80
C LEU A 41 -4.69 -41.32 8.36
N VAL A 42 -5.95 -40.93 8.44
CA VAL A 42 -6.45 -39.61 8.00
C VAL A 42 -7.35 -38.99 9.06
N GLN A 43 -7.38 -37.66 9.07
CA GLN A 43 -8.38 -36.89 9.82
C GLN A 43 -9.48 -36.50 8.84
N THR A 44 -10.72 -36.50 9.29
CA THR A 44 -11.87 -36.08 8.51
C THR A 44 -12.60 -34.93 9.18
N GLU A 45 -13.21 -34.08 8.37
CA GLU A 45 -14.11 -33.02 8.82
C GLU A 45 -15.38 -33.04 7.97
N LYS A 46 -16.54 -32.81 8.63
CA LYS A 46 -17.81 -32.75 7.93
C LYS A 46 -17.96 -31.41 7.23
N VAL A 47 -18.37 -31.50 5.98
CA VAL A 47 -18.70 -30.34 5.16
C VAL A 47 -19.92 -29.63 5.74
N ALA A 48 -19.76 -28.37 6.06
CA ALA A 48 -20.79 -27.53 6.64
C ALA A 48 -20.94 -26.23 5.87
N LYS A 49 -22.12 -25.63 5.96
CA LYS A 49 -22.32 -24.26 5.48
C LYS A 49 -21.76 -23.26 6.47
N ARG A 50 -20.95 -22.34 6.00
CA ARG A 50 -20.34 -21.27 6.79
C ARG A 50 -20.39 -19.95 6.04
N SER A 51 -20.21 -18.87 6.76
CA SER A 51 -19.88 -17.58 6.14
C SER A 51 -18.37 -17.48 6.04
N ILE A 52 -17.86 -17.24 4.84
CA ILE A 52 -16.43 -17.06 4.56
C ILE A 52 -16.21 -15.60 4.21
N THR A 53 -15.23 -14.98 4.86
CA THR A 53 -14.80 -13.61 4.55
C THR A 53 -13.37 -13.67 4.04
N GLN A 54 -13.19 -13.25 2.81
CA GLN A 54 -11.85 -13.12 2.23
C GLN A 54 -11.17 -11.89 2.83
N THR A 55 -9.94 -12.08 3.33
CA THR A 55 -9.15 -11.02 3.93
C THR A 55 -7.86 -10.81 3.17
N VAL A 56 -7.48 -9.55 3.03
CA VAL A 56 -6.18 -9.11 2.50
C VAL A 56 -5.39 -8.52 3.64
N THR A 57 -4.25 -9.14 3.98
CA THR A 57 -3.37 -8.65 5.04
C THR A 57 -2.29 -7.75 4.46
N ALA A 58 -2.13 -6.57 5.04
CA ALA A 58 -1.13 -5.60 4.63
C ALA A 58 -0.45 -4.96 5.84
N THR A 59 0.81 -4.56 5.66
CA THR A 59 1.61 -3.87 6.68
C THR A 59 1.79 -2.41 6.32
N GLY A 60 1.89 -1.55 7.35
CA GLY A 60 2.06 -0.13 7.11
C GLY A 60 2.34 0.67 8.37
N THR A 61 1.98 1.95 8.31
CA THR A 61 2.17 2.89 9.42
C THR A 61 0.89 3.68 9.69
N ILE A 62 0.75 4.08 10.94
CA ILE A 62 -0.29 5.04 11.35
C ILE A 62 0.18 6.45 11.04
N ASP A 63 -0.61 7.19 10.28
CA ASP A 63 -0.35 8.57 9.91
C ASP A 63 -1.58 9.45 10.23
N PRO A 64 -1.42 10.76 10.45
CA PRO A 64 -2.55 11.69 10.54
C PRO A 64 -3.13 11.93 9.13
N GLU A 65 -4.45 12.06 9.04
CA GLU A 65 -5.15 12.40 7.79
C GLU A 65 -4.63 13.73 7.19
N PHE A 66 -4.36 14.71 8.06
CA PHE A 66 -3.82 16.01 7.66
C PHE A 66 -2.51 16.31 8.39
N LYS A 67 -1.44 16.46 7.61
CA LYS A 67 -0.13 16.93 8.09
C LYS A 67 0.45 17.96 7.13
N VAL A 68 1.10 18.99 7.68
CA VAL A 68 1.78 20.03 6.92
C VAL A 68 3.24 20.09 7.33
N LEU A 69 4.13 19.93 6.35
CA LEU A 69 5.55 20.19 6.53
C LEU A 69 5.79 21.68 6.45
N ILE A 70 6.38 22.24 7.49
CA ILE A 70 6.75 23.66 7.55
C ILE A 70 8.19 23.81 7.04
N THR A 71 8.34 24.46 5.90
CA THR A 71 9.64 24.80 5.30
C THR A 71 9.76 26.32 5.15
N PRO A 72 10.93 26.93 5.42
CA PRO A 72 11.10 28.36 5.26
C PRO A 72 11.19 28.70 3.78
N GLU A 73 10.67 29.85 3.37
CA GLU A 73 10.89 30.40 2.04
C GLU A 73 12.15 31.29 1.95
N VAL A 74 12.64 31.73 3.10
CA VAL A 74 13.81 32.61 3.22
C VAL A 74 14.94 31.96 4.02
N THR A 75 16.17 32.26 3.67
CA THR A 75 17.37 31.78 4.34
C THR A 75 17.76 32.72 5.49
N GLY A 76 18.05 32.18 6.67
CA GLY A 76 18.51 32.97 7.80
C GLY A 76 18.69 32.16 9.07
N GLU A 77 19.09 32.83 10.15
CA GLU A 77 19.27 32.29 11.50
C GLU A 77 17.94 32.37 12.25
N ILE A 78 17.59 31.32 13.00
CA ILE A 78 16.41 31.30 13.87
C ILE A 78 16.66 32.15 15.12
N ILE A 79 15.89 33.21 15.28
CA ILE A 79 16.01 34.11 16.45
C ILE A 79 14.93 33.88 17.49
N SER A 80 13.86 33.16 17.16
CA SER A 80 12.78 32.80 18.08
C SER A 80 12.14 31.49 17.66
N LEU A 81 12.02 30.58 18.63
CA LEU A 81 11.38 29.25 18.47
C LEU A 81 10.55 29.00 19.74
N PRO A 82 9.32 29.56 19.79
CA PRO A 82 8.51 29.51 21.02
C PRO A 82 7.79 28.18 21.23
N VAL A 83 7.87 27.23 20.26
CA VAL A 83 7.20 25.95 20.28
C VAL A 83 8.19 24.79 20.41
N LYS A 84 7.71 23.67 20.97
CA LYS A 84 8.45 22.43 21.15
C LYS A 84 7.68 21.28 20.50
N GLU A 85 8.36 20.17 20.29
CA GLU A 85 7.71 18.92 19.88
C GLU A 85 6.68 18.48 20.93
N GLY A 86 5.48 18.14 20.48
CA GLY A 86 4.32 17.80 21.30
C GLY A 86 3.43 18.99 21.68
N ASP A 87 3.81 20.23 21.38
CA ASP A 87 2.98 21.40 21.70
C ASP A 87 1.75 21.48 20.77
N ILE A 88 0.62 21.87 21.36
CA ILE A 88 -0.62 22.17 20.62
C ILE A 88 -0.51 23.59 20.07
N VAL A 89 -0.70 23.75 18.78
CA VAL A 89 -0.65 25.03 18.08
C VAL A 89 -1.97 25.35 17.39
N LYS A 90 -2.29 26.63 17.32
CA LYS A 90 -3.48 27.14 16.63
C LYS A 90 -3.10 27.80 15.31
N LYS A 91 -4.01 27.77 14.36
CA LYS A 91 -3.86 28.51 13.10
C LYS A 91 -3.53 29.97 13.36
N GLY A 92 -2.47 30.48 12.71
CA GLY A 92 -1.97 31.84 12.89
C GLY A 92 -1.07 32.04 14.12
N GLN A 93 -0.78 30.98 14.91
CA GLN A 93 0.17 31.05 16.00
C GLN A 93 1.61 31.10 15.46
N LEU A 94 2.44 31.94 16.08
CA LEU A 94 3.88 32.06 15.74
C LEU A 94 4.59 30.73 16.03
N LEU A 95 5.22 30.17 15.01
CA LEU A 95 6.05 28.96 15.12
C LEU A 95 7.54 29.31 15.18
N ILE A 96 8.00 30.11 14.22
CA ILE A 96 9.43 30.49 14.10
C ILE A 96 9.56 31.92 13.62
N LYS A 97 10.62 32.57 14.09
CA LYS A 97 11.06 33.83 13.54
C LYS A 97 12.51 33.73 13.09
N ILE A 98 12.74 34.02 11.82
CA ILE A 98 14.05 34.05 11.17
C ILE A 98 14.58 35.49 11.22
N LYS A 99 15.89 35.65 11.34
CA LYS A 99 16.58 36.94 11.36
C LYS A 99 16.40 37.65 10.03
N GLY A 100 15.73 38.79 10.08
CA GLY A 100 15.33 39.57 8.92
C GLY A 100 16.14 40.83 8.66
N ASP A 101 17.28 41.05 9.31
CA ASP A 101 18.03 42.33 9.27
C ASP A 101 18.40 42.77 7.87
N GLN A 102 18.82 41.84 7.00
CA GLN A 102 19.13 42.13 5.61
C GLN A 102 17.90 42.57 4.80
N TYR A 103 16.74 41.94 5.03
CA TYR A 103 15.47 42.29 4.33
C TYR A 103 14.93 43.62 4.86
N MET A 104 15.13 43.92 6.18
CA MET A 104 14.75 45.20 6.76
C MET A 104 15.59 46.35 6.17
N ALA A 105 16.91 46.19 6.06
CA ALA A 105 17.77 47.16 5.39
C ALA A 105 17.41 47.37 3.92
N GLN A 106 17.02 46.31 3.20
CA GLN A 106 16.56 46.41 1.82
C GLN A 106 15.22 47.13 1.72
N LYS A 107 14.26 46.86 2.62
CA LYS A 107 12.98 47.58 2.72
C LYS A 107 13.22 49.06 2.92
N ASP A 108 14.09 49.46 3.89
CA ASP A 108 14.37 50.87 4.17
C ASP A 108 14.99 51.61 2.96
N ARG A 109 15.85 50.92 2.20
CA ARG A 109 16.43 51.46 0.96
C ARG A 109 15.35 51.69 -0.12
N LEU A 110 14.45 50.71 -0.32
CA LEU A 110 13.40 50.84 -1.34
C LEU A 110 12.30 51.82 -0.92
N GLU A 111 12.04 51.95 0.37
CA GLU A 111 11.15 53.01 0.90
C GLU A 111 11.72 54.44 0.62
N ALA A 112 13.04 54.63 0.80
CA ALA A 112 13.71 55.88 0.42
C ALA A 112 13.63 56.11 -1.09
N ASN A 113 13.82 55.09 -1.94
CA ASN A 113 13.69 55.21 -3.39
C ASN A 113 12.25 55.60 -3.79
N LEU A 114 11.21 54.98 -3.20
CA LEU A 114 9.82 55.35 -3.43
C LEU A 114 9.56 56.81 -3.10
N LYS A 115 10.05 57.26 -1.91
CA LYS A 115 9.91 58.67 -1.49
C LYS A 115 10.58 59.64 -2.47
N SER A 116 11.73 59.26 -3.06
CA SER A 116 12.41 60.04 -4.10
C SER A 116 11.58 60.09 -5.37
N ALA A 117 11.02 58.95 -5.84
CA ALA A 117 10.15 58.88 -7.02
C ALA A 117 8.87 59.72 -6.83
N GLU A 118 8.26 59.65 -5.64
CA GLU A 118 7.09 60.49 -5.30
C GLU A 118 7.42 62.01 -5.31
N ALA A 119 8.62 62.40 -4.86
CA ALA A 119 9.07 63.78 -4.94
C ALA A 119 9.24 64.23 -6.41
N SER A 120 9.82 63.36 -7.25
CA SER A 120 9.95 63.62 -8.71
C SER A 120 8.57 63.73 -9.40
N LEU A 121 7.60 62.89 -9.00
CA LEU A 121 6.23 62.97 -9.52
C LEU A 121 5.61 64.35 -9.18
N ARG A 122 5.71 64.79 -7.93
CA ARG A 122 5.21 66.10 -7.51
C ARG A 122 5.85 67.28 -8.31
N MET A 123 7.15 67.16 -8.65
CA MET A 123 7.81 68.13 -9.52
C MET A 123 7.23 68.16 -10.93
N SER A 124 7.08 66.97 -11.53
CA SER A 124 6.52 66.87 -12.89
C SER A 124 5.02 67.26 -12.94
N GLU A 125 4.26 67.00 -11.88
CA GLU A 125 2.88 67.46 -11.72
C GLU A 125 2.79 69.01 -11.67
N ALA A 126 3.66 69.65 -10.88
CA ALA A 126 3.68 71.11 -10.84
C ALA A 126 4.06 71.72 -12.20
N GLU A 127 5.00 71.13 -12.90
CA GLU A 127 5.41 71.56 -14.25
C GLU A 127 4.30 71.37 -15.28
N LEU A 128 3.61 70.21 -15.26
CA LEU A 128 2.45 69.94 -16.11
C LEU A 128 1.36 71.02 -15.84
N LYS A 129 1.07 71.32 -14.58
CA LYS A 129 0.08 72.36 -14.22
C LYS A 129 0.47 73.73 -14.78
N ARG A 130 1.74 74.11 -14.69
CA ARG A 130 2.28 75.39 -15.24
C ARG A 130 2.07 75.41 -16.75
N ILE A 131 2.43 74.38 -17.47
CA ILE A 131 2.33 74.33 -18.95
C ILE A 131 0.87 74.21 -19.40
N GLU A 132 0.02 73.49 -18.67
CA GLU A 132 -1.44 73.46 -18.94
C GLU A 132 -2.08 74.84 -18.88
N LEU A 133 -1.76 75.61 -17.87
CA LEU A 133 -2.24 77.00 -17.76
C LEU A 133 -1.77 77.87 -18.93
N GLU A 134 -0.49 77.70 -19.36
CA GLU A 134 0.08 78.43 -20.52
C GLU A 134 -0.64 78.02 -21.80
N PHE A 135 -0.82 76.71 -22.06
CA PHE A 135 -1.53 76.23 -23.24
C PHE A 135 -2.99 76.78 -23.28
N ASN A 136 -3.70 76.74 -22.16
CA ASN A 136 -5.06 77.25 -22.07
C ASN A 136 -5.12 78.76 -22.36
N ARG A 137 -4.13 79.52 -21.89
CA ARG A 137 -4.01 80.96 -22.16
C ARG A 137 -3.76 81.27 -23.65
N VAL A 138 -2.81 80.56 -24.32
CA VAL A 138 -2.51 80.69 -25.73
C VAL A 138 -3.76 80.29 -26.56
N LYS A 139 -4.45 79.23 -26.22
CA LYS A 139 -5.69 78.76 -26.84
C LYS A 139 -6.80 79.80 -26.81
N GLU A 140 -6.96 80.46 -25.65
CA GLU A 140 -7.95 81.53 -25.47
C GLU A 140 -7.58 82.80 -26.34
N LEU A 141 -6.32 83.13 -26.36
CA LEU A 141 -5.85 84.27 -27.22
C LEU A 141 -6.03 83.95 -28.73
N HIS A 142 -5.77 82.71 -29.13
CA HIS A 142 -5.98 82.27 -30.52
C HIS A 142 -7.45 82.33 -30.92
N ASN A 143 -8.37 81.88 -30.04
CA ASN A 143 -9.80 81.97 -30.26
C ASN A 143 -10.31 83.39 -30.37
N LYS A 144 -9.60 84.36 -29.80
CA LYS A 144 -9.87 85.82 -29.97
C LYS A 144 -9.14 86.46 -31.17
N GLY A 145 -8.40 85.66 -31.97
CA GLY A 145 -7.66 86.14 -33.12
C GLY A 145 -6.35 86.93 -32.80
N LEU A 146 -5.84 86.81 -31.57
CA LEU A 146 -4.71 87.52 -30.96
C LEU A 146 -3.41 86.69 -30.94
N SER A 147 -3.39 85.44 -31.44
CA SER A 147 -2.23 84.54 -31.52
C SER A 147 -2.22 83.80 -32.87
N SER A 148 -1.03 83.36 -33.33
CA SER A 148 -0.86 82.66 -34.60
C SER A 148 -1.13 81.15 -34.42
N ASN A 149 -1.42 80.41 -35.55
CA ASN A 149 -1.57 78.92 -35.49
C ASN A 149 -0.27 78.27 -35.02
N SER A 150 0.90 78.76 -35.44
CA SER A 150 2.19 78.22 -35.05
C SER A 150 2.45 78.32 -33.51
N GLU A 151 1.97 79.41 -32.88
CA GLU A 151 2.05 79.53 -31.39
C GLU A 151 1.16 78.54 -30.67
N LEU A 152 -0.05 78.31 -31.19
CA LEU A 152 -0.96 77.32 -30.62
C LEU A 152 -0.39 75.90 -30.74
N GLU A 153 0.12 75.53 -31.96
CA GLU A 153 0.72 74.24 -32.20
C GLU A 153 1.95 73.99 -31.30
N ASN A 154 2.81 75.01 -31.13
CA ASN A 154 3.96 74.92 -30.21
C ASN A 154 3.54 74.78 -28.76
N ALA A 155 2.49 75.49 -28.30
CA ALA A 155 1.98 75.33 -26.91
C ALA A 155 1.34 73.98 -26.67
N GLU A 156 0.61 73.44 -27.66
CA GLU A 156 0.06 72.08 -27.65
C GLU A 156 1.14 70.99 -27.61
N ALA A 157 2.18 71.07 -28.43
CA ALA A 157 3.32 70.16 -28.44
C ALA A 157 4.06 70.16 -27.12
N ASN A 158 4.25 71.36 -26.50
CA ASN A 158 4.87 71.44 -25.16
C ASN A 158 3.99 70.83 -24.08
N TYR A 159 2.67 71.05 -24.14
CA TYR A 159 1.73 70.44 -23.20
C TYR A 159 1.74 68.89 -23.33
N LEU A 160 1.67 68.33 -24.52
CA LEU A 160 1.69 66.89 -24.76
C LEU A 160 3.03 66.27 -24.30
N SER A 161 4.16 66.92 -24.58
CA SER A 161 5.49 66.48 -24.14
C SER A 161 5.59 66.47 -22.61
N THR A 162 5.11 67.52 -21.93
CA THR A 162 5.13 67.61 -20.45
C THR A 162 4.17 66.60 -19.80
N LYS A 163 3.02 66.35 -20.43
CA LYS A 163 2.08 65.36 -20.02
C LYS A 163 2.68 63.97 -20.08
N ALA A 164 3.37 63.64 -21.18
CA ALA A 164 4.09 62.37 -21.32
C ALA A 164 5.20 62.21 -20.27
N SER A 165 5.89 63.31 -19.90
CA SER A 165 6.88 63.31 -18.81
C SER A 165 6.25 63.04 -17.42
N PHE A 166 5.08 63.62 -17.17
CA PHE A 166 4.31 63.36 -15.95
C PHE A 166 3.86 61.87 -15.87
N GLU A 167 3.26 61.34 -16.95
CA GLU A 167 2.86 59.93 -17.05
C GLU A 167 4.05 58.98 -16.84
N SER A 168 5.23 59.33 -17.36
CA SER A 168 6.48 58.58 -17.13
C SER A 168 6.89 58.60 -15.64
N SER A 169 6.75 59.75 -14.96
CA SER A 169 7.06 59.89 -13.54
C SER A 169 6.07 59.11 -12.69
N GLU A 170 4.79 59.06 -13.08
CA GLU A 170 3.75 58.25 -12.43
C GLU A 170 4.07 56.77 -12.55
N ALA A 171 4.47 56.29 -13.73
CA ALA A 171 4.89 54.92 -13.97
C ALA A 171 6.11 54.52 -13.10
N ASN A 172 7.06 55.45 -12.89
CA ASN A 172 8.23 55.23 -12.06
C ASN A 172 7.87 55.09 -10.56
N VAL A 173 6.87 55.83 -10.05
CA VAL A 173 6.31 55.63 -8.70
C VAL A 173 5.66 54.30 -8.58
N LEU A 174 4.85 53.86 -9.55
CA LEU A 174 4.23 52.55 -9.58
C LEU A 174 5.26 51.42 -9.55
N GLN A 175 6.34 51.53 -10.33
CA GLN A 175 7.46 50.59 -10.33
C GLN A 175 8.14 50.52 -8.96
N SER A 176 8.45 51.67 -8.33
CA SER A 176 9.08 51.74 -7.00
C SER A 176 8.18 51.12 -5.91
N LYS A 177 6.85 51.37 -6.02
CA LYS A 177 5.86 50.71 -5.17
C LYS A 177 5.85 49.22 -5.30
N ALA A 178 5.94 48.67 -6.51
CA ALA A 178 5.97 47.25 -6.78
C ALA A 178 7.22 46.60 -6.16
N GLN A 179 8.39 47.23 -6.32
CA GLN A 179 9.64 46.75 -5.70
C GLN A 179 9.60 46.76 -4.17
N LEU A 180 9.00 47.77 -3.55
CA LEU A 180 8.83 47.84 -2.12
C LEU A 180 7.90 46.71 -1.63
N ARG A 181 6.81 46.43 -2.35
CA ARG A 181 5.88 45.36 -2.02
C ARG A 181 6.56 44.00 -2.04
N GLU A 182 7.37 43.71 -3.05
CA GLU A 182 8.13 42.47 -3.16
C GLU A 182 9.01 42.20 -1.93
N VAL A 183 9.69 43.22 -1.44
CA VAL A 183 10.53 43.07 -0.26
C VAL A 183 9.74 42.98 1.04
N LEU A 184 8.58 43.67 1.13
CA LEU A 184 7.67 43.52 2.27
C LEU A 184 7.12 42.10 2.36
N GLU A 185 6.76 41.48 1.22
CA GLU A 185 6.34 40.07 1.18
C GLU A 185 7.48 39.14 1.63
N THR A 186 8.72 39.41 1.16
CA THR A 186 9.90 38.64 1.59
C THR A 186 10.17 38.80 3.08
N LEU A 187 10.04 40.01 3.64
CA LEU A 187 10.16 40.26 5.05
C LEU A 187 9.06 39.57 5.86
N TYR A 188 7.84 39.54 5.38
CA TYR A 188 6.74 38.80 6.00
C TYR A 188 7.06 37.31 6.13
N LYS A 189 7.68 36.72 5.11
CA LYS A 189 8.09 35.30 5.09
C LYS A 189 9.20 34.95 6.10
N THR A 190 9.84 35.93 6.74
CA THR A 190 10.76 35.66 7.85
C THR A 190 10.07 35.23 9.14
N THR A 191 8.75 35.42 9.23
CA THR A 191 7.95 35.04 10.40
C THR A 191 6.95 33.99 9.96
N ILE A 192 7.14 32.77 10.47
CA ILE A 192 6.35 31.61 10.05
C ILE A 192 5.29 31.32 11.09
N TYR A 193 4.06 31.23 10.62
CA TYR A 193 2.87 30.94 11.43
C TYR A 193 2.29 29.58 11.07
N SER A 194 1.57 28.95 12.01
CA SER A 194 0.86 27.70 11.73
C SER A 194 -0.27 27.92 10.72
N PRO A 195 -0.33 27.11 9.65
CA PRO A 195 -1.43 27.19 8.66
C PRO A 195 -2.72 26.56 9.15
N MET A 196 -2.66 25.69 10.20
CA MET A 196 -3.78 24.93 10.73
C MET A 196 -3.69 24.76 12.24
N ASP A 197 -4.79 24.35 12.87
CA ASP A 197 -4.79 23.86 14.24
C ASP A 197 -4.19 22.43 14.25
N GLY A 198 -3.39 22.09 15.26
CA GLY A 198 -2.78 20.77 15.33
C GLY A 198 -1.72 20.67 16.43
N ILE A 199 -0.91 19.63 16.32
CA ILE A 199 0.21 19.34 17.24
C ILE A 199 1.51 19.32 16.45
N VAL A 200 2.58 19.86 17.02
CA VAL A 200 3.94 19.74 16.47
C VAL A 200 4.40 18.30 16.67
N THR A 201 4.38 17.49 15.62
CA THR A 201 4.73 16.06 15.67
C THR A 201 6.21 15.81 15.51
N GLN A 202 6.91 16.73 14.87
CA GLN A 202 8.36 16.66 14.64
C GLN A 202 8.95 18.06 14.59
N LEU A 203 10.09 18.26 15.25
CA LEU A 203 10.86 19.51 15.23
C LEU A 203 12.31 19.18 14.88
N ASN A 204 12.78 19.65 13.72
CA ASN A 204 14.08 19.28 13.14
C ASN A 204 15.15 20.38 13.27
N VAL A 205 14.84 21.47 13.96
CA VAL A 205 15.74 22.62 14.04
C VAL A 205 15.82 23.15 15.48
N GLU A 206 16.91 23.84 15.77
CA GLU A 206 17.17 24.46 17.09
C GLU A 206 17.25 25.99 17.00
N LEU A 207 17.15 26.65 18.17
CA LEU A 207 17.33 28.08 18.27
C LEU A 207 18.78 28.44 17.88
N ALA A 208 18.97 29.56 17.17
CA ALA A 208 20.24 30.02 16.59
C ALA A 208 20.79 29.17 15.43
N GLU A 209 20.08 28.13 15.00
CA GLU A 209 20.44 27.39 13.81
C GLU A 209 20.14 28.19 12.54
N ARG A 210 20.93 27.94 11.48
CA ARG A 210 20.72 28.55 10.15
C ARG A 210 19.94 27.65 9.23
N VAL A 211 18.78 28.11 8.80
CA VAL A 211 17.90 27.39 7.85
C VAL A 211 18.04 27.93 6.43
N LEU A 212 17.84 27.04 5.47
CA LEU A 212 17.87 27.36 4.04
C LEU A 212 16.45 27.47 3.49
N GLY A 213 16.16 28.55 2.79
CA GLY A 213 14.88 28.74 2.11
C GLY A 213 14.70 27.85 0.88
N SER A 214 13.45 27.51 0.57
CA SER A 214 13.08 26.63 -0.54
C SER A 214 13.23 27.26 -1.95
N GLY A 215 13.73 28.50 -2.04
CA GLY A 215 13.81 29.24 -3.31
C GLY A 215 14.82 28.70 -4.33
N PHE A 216 15.82 27.89 -3.93
CA PHE A 216 16.89 27.40 -4.81
C PHE A 216 17.17 25.90 -4.71
N SER A 217 16.62 25.22 -3.69
CA SER A 217 16.75 23.77 -3.49
C SER A 217 15.62 23.26 -2.60
N GLN A 218 15.61 21.97 -2.29
CA GLN A 218 14.75 21.44 -1.26
C GLN A 218 15.07 22.11 0.07
N GLY A 219 14.21 23.04 0.51
CA GLY A 219 14.40 23.83 1.74
C GLY A 219 14.56 22.95 2.97
N THR A 220 15.10 23.51 4.06
CA THR A 220 15.20 22.80 5.33
C THR A 220 13.80 22.46 5.87
N ASN A 221 13.49 21.20 6.12
CA ASN A 221 12.28 20.83 6.84
C ASN A 221 12.43 21.25 8.30
N ILE A 222 11.68 22.27 8.73
CA ILE A 222 11.76 22.84 10.07
C ILE A 222 11.00 21.99 11.08
N MET A 223 9.72 21.77 10.81
CA MET A 223 8.82 21.00 11.66
C MET A 223 7.64 20.45 10.87
N THR A 224 6.95 19.50 11.46
CA THR A 224 5.69 18.98 10.95
C THR A 224 4.57 19.31 11.95
N VAL A 225 3.51 19.92 11.47
CA VAL A 225 2.27 20.15 12.24
C VAL A 225 1.21 19.22 11.69
N ALA A 226 0.54 18.46 12.57
CA ALA A 226 -0.46 17.48 12.19
C ALA A 226 -1.72 17.56 13.06
N ASP A 227 -2.85 17.22 12.48
CA ASP A 227 -4.10 17.02 13.22
C ASP A 227 -4.20 15.55 13.65
N LEU A 228 -4.06 15.30 14.95
CA LEU A 228 -4.16 13.96 15.52
C LEU A 228 -5.59 13.54 15.86
N SER A 229 -6.58 14.38 15.57
CA SER A 229 -8.00 14.05 15.79
C SER A 229 -8.50 13.03 14.78
N ASN A 230 -7.87 12.93 13.62
CA ASN A 230 -8.17 11.99 12.57
C ASN A 230 -6.89 11.25 12.18
N MET A 231 -6.88 9.95 12.43
CA MET A 231 -5.74 9.08 12.09
C MET A 231 -6.15 8.08 11.03
N GLU A 232 -5.23 7.75 10.15
CA GLU A 232 -5.38 6.73 9.13
C GLU A 232 -4.21 5.72 9.20
N ALA A 233 -4.49 4.48 8.88
CA ALA A 233 -3.45 3.50 8.61
C ALA A 233 -3.12 3.55 7.12
N VAL A 234 -1.88 3.83 6.79
CA VAL A 234 -1.36 3.83 5.43
C VAL A 234 -0.60 2.53 5.24
N VAL A 235 -1.23 1.57 4.56
CA VAL A 235 -0.69 0.22 4.38
C VAL A 235 -0.30 -0.04 2.94
N ASP A 236 0.73 -0.85 2.73
CA ASP A 236 1.21 -1.24 1.42
C ASP A 236 0.69 -2.65 1.09
N VAL A 237 -0.21 -2.74 0.11
CA VAL A 237 -0.87 -3.97 -0.36
C VAL A 237 -0.18 -4.45 -1.62
N ASP A 238 0.03 -5.78 -1.75
CA ASP A 238 0.63 -6.40 -2.94
C ASP A 238 -0.22 -6.19 -4.21
N GLU A 239 0.42 -6.16 -5.37
CA GLU A 239 -0.23 -5.98 -6.68
C GLU A 239 -1.31 -7.02 -6.97
N ASN A 240 -1.13 -8.26 -6.51
CA ASN A 240 -2.11 -9.33 -6.74
C ASN A 240 -3.36 -9.18 -5.87
N ASP A 241 -3.20 -8.61 -4.67
CA ASP A 241 -4.26 -8.51 -3.66
C ASP A 241 -5.03 -7.19 -3.76
N VAL A 242 -4.39 -6.11 -4.24
CA VAL A 242 -5.03 -4.79 -4.35
C VAL A 242 -6.26 -4.79 -5.26
N VAL A 243 -6.30 -5.71 -6.24
CA VAL A 243 -7.46 -5.87 -7.16
C VAL A 243 -8.72 -6.33 -6.42
N LEU A 244 -8.56 -6.98 -5.28
CA LEU A 244 -9.66 -7.48 -4.43
C LEU A 244 -10.18 -6.40 -3.49
N VAL A 245 -9.37 -5.37 -3.19
CA VAL A 245 -9.71 -4.31 -2.23
C VAL A 245 -10.58 -3.24 -2.90
N SER A 246 -11.63 -2.81 -2.21
CA SER A 246 -12.52 -1.76 -2.67
C SER A 246 -12.65 -0.64 -1.64
N VAL A 247 -12.88 0.59 -2.11
CA VAL A 247 -13.18 1.71 -1.23
C VAL A 247 -14.50 1.45 -0.50
N GLY A 248 -14.47 1.53 0.82
CA GLY A 248 -15.61 1.22 1.69
C GLY A 248 -15.47 -0.12 2.42
N ASP A 249 -14.47 -0.95 2.08
CA ASP A 249 -14.19 -2.20 2.78
C ASP A 249 -13.84 -1.94 4.25
N THR A 250 -14.30 -2.82 5.14
CA THR A 250 -13.94 -2.78 6.55
C THR A 250 -12.55 -3.39 6.77
N ALA A 251 -11.82 -2.85 7.75
CA ALA A 251 -10.50 -3.35 8.09
C ALA A 251 -10.30 -3.41 9.59
N ASN A 252 -9.63 -4.46 10.03
CA ASN A 252 -9.19 -4.66 11.40
C ASN A 252 -7.69 -4.33 11.49
N VAL A 253 -7.37 -3.19 12.09
CA VAL A 253 -5.99 -2.69 12.20
C VAL A 253 -5.42 -3.01 13.56
N LYS A 254 -4.30 -3.72 13.59
CA LYS A 254 -3.52 -4.02 14.79
C LYS A 254 -2.27 -3.15 14.79
N VAL A 255 -2.11 -2.33 15.82
CA VAL A 255 -0.93 -1.48 16.00
C VAL A 255 0.03 -2.19 16.94
N ASP A 256 1.27 -2.42 16.52
CA ASP A 256 2.26 -3.22 17.26
C ASP A 256 2.48 -2.72 18.70
N ALA A 257 2.42 -1.40 18.89
CA ALA A 257 2.59 -0.79 20.22
C ALA A 257 1.46 -1.09 21.22
N PHE A 258 0.29 -1.55 20.74
CA PHE A 258 -0.90 -1.84 21.57
C PHE A 258 -1.19 -3.34 21.72
N GLY A 259 -0.31 -4.22 21.23
CA GLY A 259 -0.44 -5.67 21.33
C GLY A 259 -1.69 -6.18 20.61
N ASP A 260 -2.56 -6.93 21.32
CA ASP A 260 -3.73 -7.60 20.72
C ASP A 260 -4.96 -6.68 20.50
N ARG A 261 -4.83 -5.39 20.77
CA ARG A 261 -5.94 -4.44 20.58
C ARG A 261 -6.18 -4.21 19.09
N ILE A 262 -7.43 -4.38 18.67
CA ILE A 262 -7.89 -4.17 17.32
C ILE A 262 -8.55 -2.77 17.22
N PHE A 263 -8.17 -2.02 16.20
CA PHE A 263 -8.81 -0.77 15.81
C PHE A 263 -9.59 -1.03 14.52
N HIS A 264 -10.86 -0.64 14.51
CA HIS A 264 -11.69 -0.78 13.32
C HIS A 264 -11.48 0.42 12.40
N GLY A 265 -11.44 0.15 11.10
CA GLY A 265 -11.28 1.18 10.08
C GLY A 265 -12.06 0.86 8.83
N VAL A 266 -12.09 1.83 7.93
CA VAL A 266 -12.71 1.71 6.59
C VAL A 266 -11.74 2.22 5.55
N VAL A 267 -11.60 1.49 4.45
CA VAL A 267 -10.79 1.88 3.29
C VAL A 267 -11.39 3.14 2.66
N THR A 268 -10.62 4.22 2.65
CA THR A 268 -11.04 5.52 2.08
C THR A 268 -10.41 5.80 0.73
N GLU A 269 -9.18 5.34 0.51
CA GLU A 269 -8.42 5.62 -0.71
C GLU A 269 -7.52 4.45 -1.08
N ILE A 270 -7.45 4.15 -2.37
CA ILE A 270 -6.51 3.17 -2.95
C ILE A 270 -5.61 3.92 -3.92
N GLY A 271 -4.30 3.88 -3.68
CA GLY A 271 -3.32 4.58 -4.52
C GLY A 271 -3.29 4.04 -5.95
N ASN A 272 -3.34 4.93 -6.92
CA ASN A 272 -3.30 4.56 -8.35
C ASN A 272 -1.86 4.38 -8.87
N SER A 273 -0.85 4.65 -8.06
CA SER A 273 0.56 4.54 -8.43
C SER A 273 1.25 3.49 -7.59
N ALA A 274 1.88 2.54 -8.26
CA ALA A 274 2.67 1.51 -7.61
C ALA A 274 3.94 2.12 -6.98
N LYS A 275 4.24 1.68 -5.75
CA LYS A 275 5.53 1.93 -5.09
C LYS A 275 6.40 0.69 -5.33
N ALA A 276 7.40 0.81 -6.19
CA ALA A 276 8.40 -0.24 -6.37
C ALA A 276 9.51 -0.06 -5.33
N THR A 277 9.68 -1.04 -4.45
CA THR A 277 10.80 -1.11 -3.51
C THR A 277 11.83 -2.14 -4.01
N GLY A 278 13.12 -1.90 -3.78
CA GLY A 278 14.19 -2.82 -4.18
C GLY A 278 14.78 -2.56 -5.57
N PHE A 279 14.91 -1.32 -6.01
CA PHE A 279 15.62 -0.98 -7.25
C PHE A 279 17.04 -1.57 -7.26
N GLY A 280 17.28 -2.54 -8.17
CA GLY A 280 18.61 -3.18 -8.36
C GLY A 280 18.82 -4.51 -7.66
N THR A 281 17.84 -5.07 -6.97
CA THR A 281 17.82 -6.44 -6.46
C THR A 281 16.97 -7.35 -7.34
N GLN A 282 17.19 -8.68 -7.27
CA GLN A 282 16.42 -9.65 -8.07
C GLN A 282 14.95 -9.79 -7.66
N GLU A 283 14.55 -9.18 -6.55
CA GLU A 283 13.18 -9.19 -6.05
C GLU A 283 12.65 -7.74 -6.01
N GLN A 284 12.00 -7.33 -7.07
CA GLN A 284 11.24 -6.09 -7.10
C GLN A 284 9.83 -6.38 -6.59
N VAL A 285 9.49 -5.89 -5.41
CA VAL A 285 8.14 -5.97 -4.87
C VAL A 285 7.37 -4.72 -5.30
N VAL A 286 6.19 -4.93 -5.87
CA VAL A 286 5.28 -3.87 -6.34
C VAL A 286 4.09 -3.81 -5.39
N ASN A 287 4.00 -2.72 -4.64
CA ASN A 287 2.93 -2.51 -3.68
C ASN A 287 2.11 -1.27 -4.02
N PHE A 288 0.84 -1.28 -3.66
CA PHE A 288 -0.05 -0.13 -3.74
C PHE A 288 -0.40 0.38 -2.34
N SER A 289 -0.36 1.69 -2.17
CA SER A 289 -0.69 2.30 -0.88
C SER A 289 -2.20 2.37 -0.71
N VAL A 290 -2.71 1.78 0.37
CA VAL A 290 -4.13 1.83 0.74
C VAL A 290 -4.26 2.61 2.05
N LYS A 291 -5.21 3.56 2.10
CA LYS A 291 -5.50 4.35 3.29
C LYS A 291 -6.76 3.85 3.96
N ILE A 292 -6.66 3.57 5.23
CA ILE A 292 -7.73 3.05 6.08
C ILE A 292 -7.99 4.07 7.19
N LYS A 293 -9.11 4.75 7.16
CA LYS A 293 -9.51 5.69 8.20
C LYS A 293 -9.93 4.93 9.45
N LEU A 294 -9.28 5.21 10.58
CA LEU A 294 -9.62 4.61 11.86
C LEU A 294 -10.88 5.25 12.43
N ILE A 295 -11.81 4.40 12.90
CA ILE A 295 -13.07 4.84 13.53
C ILE A 295 -12.86 4.96 15.04
N ASP A 296 -12.18 3.98 15.64
CA ASP A 296 -11.89 3.93 17.07
C ASP A 296 -10.59 4.67 17.37
N LEU A 297 -10.70 5.98 17.64
CA LEU A 297 -9.52 6.79 17.94
C LEU A 297 -9.10 6.65 19.41
N ASP A 298 -7.84 6.35 19.64
CA ASP A 298 -7.21 6.44 20.94
C ASP A 298 -6.23 7.63 20.97
N THR A 299 -6.28 8.41 22.02
CA THR A 299 -5.44 9.59 22.21
C THR A 299 -3.94 9.30 22.29
N ASN A 300 -3.57 8.01 22.37
CA ASN A 300 -2.17 7.58 22.47
C ASN A 300 -1.56 7.13 21.12
N LEU A 301 -2.34 7.12 20.04
CA LEU A 301 -1.81 6.83 18.70
C LEU A 301 -0.85 7.96 18.29
N ARG A 302 0.32 7.58 17.80
CA ARG A 302 1.32 8.52 17.29
C ARG A 302 1.66 8.25 15.85
N PRO A 303 1.91 9.29 15.04
CA PRO A 303 2.40 9.12 13.68
C PRO A 303 3.68 8.29 13.64
N GLY A 304 3.77 7.41 12.62
CA GLY A 304 4.92 6.53 12.43
C GLY A 304 4.87 5.20 13.20
N MET A 305 3.83 4.92 13.99
CA MET A 305 3.65 3.59 14.59
C MET A 305 3.37 2.55 13.51
N SER A 306 4.05 1.39 13.60
CA SER A 306 3.81 0.26 12.70
C SER A 306 2.48 -0.40 12.99
N CYS A 307 1.80 -0.86 11.93
CA CYS A 307 0.53 -1.57 12.02
C CYS A 307 0.42 -2.67 10.98
N ASN A 308 -0.43 -3.66 11.29
CA ASN A 308 -0.88 -4.69 10.38
C ASN A 308 -2.39 -4.53 10.20
N ALA A 309 -2.87 -4.51 8.97
CA ALA A 309 -4.28 -4.39 8.65
C ALA A 309 -4.78 -5.62 7.92
N ASP A 310 -5.86 -6.20 8.44
CA ASP A 310 -6.62 -7.27 7.81
C ASP A 310 -7.87 -6.62 7.17
N ILE A 311 -7.87 -6.46 5.84
CA ILE A 311 -8.94 -5.81 5.06
C ILE A 311 -9.93 -6.90 4.64
N GLU A 312 -11.19 -6.77 5.04
CA GLU A 312 -12.28 -7.68 4.69
C GLU A 312 -12.85 -7.26 3.32
N THR A 313 -12.52 -8.05 2.28
CA THR A 313 -12.87 -7.68 0.88
C THR A 313 -14.23 -8.21 0.45
N GLU A 314 -14.42 -9.51 0.50
CA GLU A 314 -15.67 -10.17 0.11
C GLU A 314 -16.16 -11.11 1.21
N THR A 315 -17.45 -11.05 1.53
CA THR A 315 -18.10 -11.97 2.47
C THR A 315 -19.25 -12.68 1.77
N VAL A 316 -19.15 -14.01 1.65
CA VAL A 316 -20.22 -14.85 1.13
C VAL A 316 -20.78 -15.69 2.27
N LYS A 317 -22.13 -15.65 2.43
CA LYS A 317 -22.85 -16.32 3.51
C LYS A 317 -23.43 -17.63 3.03
N ASP A 318 -23.52 -18.61 3.96
CA ASP A 318 -24.18 -19.91 3.74
C ASP A 318 -23.58 -20.75 2.59
N VAL A 319 -22.26 -20.64 2.36
CA VAL A 319 -21.56 -21.43 1.35
C VAL A 319 -21.01 -22.74 1.91
N ILE A 320 -20.94 -23.75 1.05
CA ILE A 320 -20.31 -25.02 1.35
C ILE A 320 -18.80 -24.78 1.54
N SER A 321 -18.27 -25.16 2.70
CA SER A 321 -16.88 -24.90 3.05
C SER A 321 -16.15 -26.15 3.50
N VAL A 322 -14.89 -26.23 3.11
CA VAL A 322 -13.95 -27.29 3.54
C VAL A 322 -12.67 -26.69 4.09
N PRO A 323 -11.95 -27.37 4.99
CA PRO A 323 -10.63 -26.90 5.42
C PRO A 323 -9.68 -26.72 4.21
N ILE A 324 -8.92 -25.62 4.14
CA ILE A 324 -7.99 -25.34 3.03
C ILE A 324 -7.06 -26.52 2.77
N GLN A 325 -6.57 -27.20 3.82
CA GLN A 325 -5.65 -28.33 3.70
C GLN A 325 -6.28 -29.60 3.10
N SER A 326 -7.59 -29.67 2.91
CA SER A 326 -8.27 -30.78 2.24
C SER A 326 -8.29 -30.67 0.73
N VAL A 327 -8.01 -29.52 0.16
CA VAL A 327 -7.96 -29.28 -1.28
C VAL A 327 -6.54 -29.45 -1.79
N THR A 328 -6.36 -30.20 -2.88
CA THR A 328 -5.07 -30.38 -3.54
C THR A 328 -5.22 -30.32 -5.05
N ALA A 329 -4.16 -29.88 -5.75
CA ALA A 329 -4.12 -29.84 -7.19
C ALA A 329 -3.50 -31.15 -7.73
N ARG A 330 -4.23 -31.89 -8.59
CA ARG A 330 -3.79 -33.15 -9.21
C ARG A 330 -3.90 -33.09 -10.72
N THR A 331 -2.94 -33.71 -11.40
CA THR A 331 -2.95 -33.91 -12.86
C THR A 331 -3.60 -35.24 -13.27
N ASP A 332 -3.57 -36.23 -12.36
CA ASP A 332 -4.04 -37.59 -12.59
C ASP A 332 -5.40 -37.80 -11.93
N VAL A 333 -6.45 -37.31 -12.58
CA VAL A 333 -7.85 -37.47 -12.08
C VAL A 333 -8.58 -38.49 -12.93
N PRO A 334 -9.18 -39.59 -12.36
CA PRO A 334 -10.02 -40.51 -13.08
C PRO A 334 -11.25 -39.78 -13.64
N GLY A 335 -11.47 -39.84 -14.94
CA GLY A 335 -12.64 -39.24 -15.62
C GLY A 335 -12.37 -37.96 -16.40
N GLY A 336 -11.12 -37.56 -16.60
CA GLY A 336 -10.76 -36.60 -17.63
C GLY A 336 -10.97 -37.23 -19.01
N GLU A 337 -11.92 -36.72 -19.78
CA GLU A 337 -12.08 -37.14 -21.16
C GLU A 337 -10.76 -36.97 -21.89
N ASP A 338 -10.12 -38.12 -22.23
CA ASP A 338 -9.05 -38.18 -23.20
C ASP A 338 -9.64 -37.73 -24.55
N THR A 339 -9.55 -36.45 -24.85
CA THR A 339 -9.75 -35.96 -26.21
C THR A 339 -8.49 -36.27 -27.04
N THR A 340 -8.09 -37.56 -27.09
CA THR A 340 -7.12 -38.09 -28.04
C THR A 340 -7.86 -38.93 -29.09
N ASN A 341 -8.74 -38.27 -29.85
CA ASN A 341 -9.09 -38.72 -31.19
C ASN A 341 -8.72 -37.63 -32.19
N VAL A 342 -7.42 -37.45 -32.38
CA VAL A 342 -6.90 -36.79 -33.57
C VAL A 342 -6.40 -37.91 -34.48
N GLU A 343 -7.13 -38.19 -35.53
CA GLU A 343 -6.69 -38.99 -36.69
C GLU A 343 -5.29 -38.51 -37.08
N GLN A 344 -4.35 -39.46 -37.05
CA GLN A 344 -2.99 -39.26 -37.55
C GLN A 344 -3.07 -38.97 -39.07
N LYS A 345 -2.94 -37.71 -39.43
CA LYS A 345 -2.45 -37.32 -40.75
C LYS A 345 -0.92 -37.26 -40.66
N GLU A 346 -0.28 -38.17 -41.41
CA GLU A 346 1.16 -38.17 -41.64
C GLU A 346 1.62 -36.80 -42.12
N GLY A 347 2.59 -36.21 -41.38
CA GLY A 347 3.37 -35.06 -41.86
C GLY A 347 3.34 -33.77 -41.07
N SER A 348 3.49 -33.79 -39.75
CA SER A 348 3.78 -32.55 -39.01
C SER A 348 4.67 -32.82 -37.77
N GLU A 349 5.57 -31.90 -37.54
CA GLU A 349 6.61 -31.89 -36.49
C GLU A 349 6.09 -32.31 -35.11
N PRO A 350 6.97 -32.82 -34.18
CA PRO A 350 6.56 -33.28 -32.86
C PRO A 350 6.03 -32.11 -32.04
N SER A 351 4.72 -32.09 -31.83
CA SER A 351 4.06 -31.17 -30.91
C SER A 351 4.55 -31.40 -29.49
N LYS A 352 4.94 -30.31 -28.81
CA LYS A 352 5.30 -30.30 -27.38
C LYS A 352 4.21 -30.97 -26.55
N PRO A 353 4.56 -31.77 -25.52
CA PRO A 353 3.56 -32.39 -24.66
C PRO A 353 2.68 -31.31 -24.03
N MET A 354 1.37 -31.36 -24.30
CA MET A 354 0.37 -30.55 -23.61
C MET A 354 0.32 -31.04 -22.17
N PHE A 355 0.89 -30.25 -21.24
CA PHE A 355 0.69 -30.48 -19.81
C PHE A 355 -0.79 -30.25 -19.50
N ASN A 356 -1.49 -31.29 -19.07
CA ASN A 356 -2.84 -31.15 -18.50
C ASN A 356 -2.76 -30.17 -17.34
N LYS A 357 -3.63 -29.13 -17.36
CA LYS A 357 -3.73 -28.20 -16.23
C LYS A 357 -4.13 -28.98 -14.99
N PRO A 358 -3.47 -28.80 -13.86
CA PRO A 358 -3.86 -29.45 -12.61
C PRO A 358 -5.29 -29.04 -12.25
N LYS A 359 -6.11 -30.04 -11.86
CA LYS A 359 -7.47 -29.82 -11.37
C LYS A 359 -7.47 -29.85 -9.85
N GLU A 360 -8.28 -29.01 -9.25
CA GLU A 360 -8.49 -28.99 -7.82
C GLU A 360 -9.41 -30.14 -7.41
N VAL A 361 -8.98 -30.91 -6.43
CA VAL A 361 -9.66 -32.11 -5.98
C VAL A 361 -9.70 -32.19 -4.48
N VAL A 362 -10.72 -32.85 -3.97
CA VAL A 362 -10.94 -33.18 -2.56
C VAL A 362 -11.10 -34.69 -2.43
N PHE A 363 -10.63 -35.26 -1.33
CA PHE A 363 -10.84 -36.67 -1.01
C PHE A 363 -11.99 -36.81 -0.01
N LEU A 364 -13.05 -37.51 -0.40
CA LEU A 364 -14.13 -37.90 0.49
C LEU A 364 -13.82 -39.23 1.16
N ALA A 365 -14.15 -39.37 2.44
CA ALA A 365 -14.10 -40.63 3.17
C ALA A 365 -15.45 -41.33 3.02
N ASP A 366 -15.53 -42.30 2.10
CA ASP A 366 -16.74 -43.12 1.89
C ASP A 366 -16.46 -44.59 2.25
N ASN A 367 -17.16 -45.12 3.27
CA ASN A 367 -17.08 -46.53 3.70
C ASN A 367 -15.62 -47.01 3.95
N GLY A 368 -14.74 -46.17 4.52
CA GLY A 368 -13.35 -46.53 4.80
C GLY A 368 -12.43 -46.48 3.56
N LYS A 369 -12.87 -45.87 2.48
CA LYS A 369 -12.09 -45.63 1.25
C LYS A 369 -12.07 -44.14 0.92
N ALA A 370 -10.96 -43.67 0.39
CA ALA A 370 -10.83 -42.34 -0.15
C ALA A 370 -11.40 -42.31 -1.59
N LYS A 371 -12.32 -41.40 -1.85
CA LYS A 371 -12.88 -41.13 -3.19
C LYS A 371 -12.46 -39.76 -3.64
N ILE A 372 -11.80 -39.68 -4.80
CA ILE A 372 -11.40 -38.41 -5.40
C ILE A 372 -12.57 -37.72 -6.06
N VAL A 373 -12.78 -36.44 -5.77
CA VAL A 373 -13.84 -35.62 -6.35
C VAL A 373 -13.22 -34.32 -6.85
N VAL A 374 -13.47 -33.99 -8.12
CA VAL A 374 -13.07 -32.69 -8.69
C VAL A 374 -14.01 -31.64 -8.14
N VAL A 375 -13.45 -30.55 -7.68
CA VAL A 375 -14.19 -29.43 -7.11
C VAL A 375 -13.87 -28.14 -7.84
N GLU A 376 -14.80 -27.21 -7.79
CA GLU A 376 -14.60 -25.84 -8.20
C GLU A 376 -14.59 -24.97 -6.95
N THR A 377 -13.48 -24.28 -6.72
CA THR A 377 -13.26 -23.47 -5.53
C THR A 377 -13.73 -22.02 -5.72
N GLY A 378 -13.96 -21.34 -4.62
CA GLY A 378 -14.33 -19.93 -4.58
C GLY A 378 -13.39 -19.13 -3.68
N ILE A 379 -13.96 -18.26 -2.83
CA ILE A 379 -13.20 -17.45 -1.86
C ILE A 379 -12.69 -18.31 -0.69
N SER A 380 -11.64 -17.85 -0.04
CA SER A 380 -11.08 -18.50 1.15
C SER A 380 -10.88 -17.52 2.30
N ASP A 381 -10.98 -18.03 3.51
CA ASP A 381 -10.47 -17.37 4.72
C ASP A 381 -9.20 -18.09 5.21
N ASP A 382 -8.71 -17.78 6.41
CA ASP A 382 -7.50 -18.37 7.00
C ASP A 382 -7.57 -19.90 7.18
N ASN A 383 -8.78 -20.49 7.26
CA ASN A 383 -8.98 -21.89 7.64
C ASN A 383 -9.80 -22.66 6.61
N TYR A 384 -10.73 -22.00 5.93
CA TYR A 384 -11.74 -22.64 5.08
C TYR A 384 -11.74 -22.07 3.67
N LEU A 385 -12.06 -22.94 2.72
CA LEU A 385 -12.20 -22.63 1.30
C LEU A 385 -13.63 -22.92 0.86
N GLU A 386 -14.25 -21.99 0.14
CA GLU A 386 -15.55 -22.19 -0.49
C GLU A 386 -15.47 -23.22 -1.60
N ILE A 387 -16.46 -24.12 -1.66
CA ILE A 387 -16.66 -25.03 -2.78
C ILE A 387 -17.96 -24.69 -3.49
N LYS A 388 -17.84 -24.27 -4.76
CA LYS A 388 -18.98 -23.91 -5.60
C LYS A 388 -19.69 -25.12 -6.18
N SER A 389 -18.92 -26.18 -6.50
CA SER A 389 -19.48 -27.42 -7.06
C SER A 389 -18.59 -28.63 -6.74
N GLY A 390 -19.20 -29.84 -6.71
CA GLY A 390 -18.50 -31.12 -6.57
C GLY A 390 -18.83 -31.90 -5.31
N ILE A 391 -19.19 -31.25 -4.19
CA ILE A 391 -19.50 -31.90 -2.90
C ILE A 391 -20.83 -31.41 -2.32
N SER A 392 -21.37 -32.15 -1.39
CA SER A 392 -22.63 -31.86 -0.70
C SER A 392 -22.41 -31.59 0.79
N VAL A 393 -23.41 -30.96 1.42
CA VAL A 393 -23.43 -30.78 2.87
C VAL A 393 -23.51 -32.17 3.52
N ASP A 394 -22.83 -32.33 4.66
CA ASP A 394 -22.67 -33.57 5.43
C ASP A 394 -21.71 -34.62 4.84
N ASP A 395 -21.13 -34.41 3.67
CA ASP A 395 -20.03 -35.25 3.19
C ASP A 395 -18.83 -35.18 4.16
N GLU A 396 -18.10 -36.28 4.34
CA GLU A 396 -16.88 -36.30 5.13
C GLU A 396 -15.64 -36.11 4.27
N VAL A 397 -14.99 -34.96 4.42
CA VAL A 397 -13.79 -34.60 3.68
C VAL A 397 -12.54 -34.94 4.49
N ILE A 398 -11.53 -35.52 3.86
CA ILE A 398 -10.23 -35.78 4.47
C ILE A 398 -9.47 -34.46 4.60
N SER A 399 -9.26 -34.04 5.87
CA SER A 399 -8.59 -32.76 6.21
C SER A 399 -7.16 -32.93 6.75
N GLY A 400 -6.68 -34.13 7.01
CA GLY A 400 -5.33 -34.44 7.55
C GLY A 400 -4.87 -35.82 7.10
N SER A 401 -3.60 -36.22 7.10
CA SER A 401 -2.42 -35.37 7.14
C SER A 401 -2.08 -34.82 5.75
N TYR A 402 -1.45 -33.64 5.67
CA TYR A 402 -1.04 -33.03 4.39
C TYR A 402 -0.24 -34.01 3.49
N LYS A 403 0.64 -34.84 4.07
CA LYS A 403 1.41 -35.82 3.33
C LYS A 403 0.52 -36.88 2.70
N ALA A 404 -0.55 -37.33 3.39
CA ALA A 404 -1.52 -38.27 2.85
C ALA A 404 -2.27 -37.65 1.67
N ILE A 405 -2.80 -36.44 1.82
CA ILE A 405 -3.60 -35.75 0.80
C ILE A 405 -2.77 -35.42 -0.46
N SER A 406 -1.54 -34.92 -0.26
CA SER A 406 -0.72 -34.45 -1.38
C SER A 406 -0.01 -35.58 -2.16
N ARG A 407 0.30 -36.76 -1.52
CA ARG A 407 1.17 -37.77 -2.12
C ARG A 407 0.70 -39.20 -1.99
N GLU A 408 0.04 -39.60 -0.89
CA GLU A 408 -0.20 -41.03 -0.57
C GLU A 408 -1.60 -41.48 -0.94
N LEU A 409 -2.60 -40.57 -0.96
CA LEU A 409 -3.96 -40.91 -1.30
C LEU A 409 -4.16 -41.01 -2.82
N GLU A 410 -4.75 -42.11 -3.26
CA GLU A 410 -5.24 -42.36 -4.60
C GLU A 410 -6.73 -42.72 -4.53
N ASP A 411 -7.43 -42.68 -5.66
CA ASP A 411 -8.82 -43.10 -5.71
C ASP A 411 -8.99 -44.57 -5.28
N GLY A 412 -9.85 -44.81 -4.28
CA GLY A 412 -10.06 -46.17 -3.72
C GLY A 412 -9.07 -46.56 -2.60
N SER A 413 -8.11 -45.72 -2.18
CA SER A 413 -7.18 -46.01 -1.07
C SER A 413 -7.94 -46.30 0.23
N ILE A 414 -7.51 -47.33 0.98
CA ILE A 414 -8.12 -47.68 2.27
C ILE A 414 -7.63 -46.68 3.33
N VAL A 415 -8.58 -45.99 3.95
CA VAL A 415 -8.31 -44.98 4.96
C VAL A 415 -8.92 -45.40 6.31
N ARG A 416 -8.24 -45.03 7.40
CA ARG A 416 -8.75 -45.11 8.72
C ARG A 416 -8.80 -43.74 9.34
N VAL A 417 -10.01 -43.33 9.74
CA VAL A 417 -10.22 -42.05 10.43
C VAL A 417 -9.63 -42.10 11.82
N GLU A 418 -8.77 -41.17 12.13
CA GLU A 418 -8.21 -40.96 13.46
C GLU A 418 -9.08 -39.92 14.19
N GLU A 419 -9.80 -40.34 15.24
CA GLU A 419 -10.57 -39.39 16.06
C GLU A 419 -9.63 -38.35 16.68
N LYS A 420 -9.92 -37.08 16.50
CA LYS A 420 -9.22 -35.96 17.13
C LYS A 420 -9.31 -36.09 18.61
N LYS A 421 -8.24 -36.55 19.31
CA LYS A 421 -8.15 -36.49 20.77
C LYS A 421 -8.24 -35.02 21.17
N ASN A 422 -9.39 -34.60 21.70
CA ASN A 422 -9.59 -33.30 22.30
C ASN A 422 -8.53 -33.10 23.40
N GLY A 423 -7.55 -32.24 23.13
CA GLY A 423 -6.46 -31.86 24.04
C GLY A 423 -6.91 -30.99 25.20
N ASN A 424 -8.00 -31.36 25.88
CA ASN A 424 -8.52 -30.63 27.07
C ASN A 424 -8.56 -31.52 28.30
N LYS A 425 -7.43 -32.19 28.62
CA LYS A 425 -7.26 -32.91 29.90
C LYS A 425 -5.85 -32.81 30.43
N LYS A 426 -5.34 -31.59 30.63
CA LYS A 426 -4.06 -31.36 31.34
C LYS A 426 -4.01 -30.02 32.10
N GLN A 427 -5.10 -29.67 32.78
CA GLN A 427 -5.11 -28.55 33.75
C GLN A 427 -5.86 -28.84 35.05
N GLU A 428 -6.15 -30.12 35.38
CA GLU A 428 -6.90 -30.44 36.60
C GLU A 428 -6.14 -31.36 37.58
N LEU A 429 -4.81 -31.48 37.49
CA LEU A 429 -3.99 -32.33 38.37
C LEU A 429 -2.77 -31.62 38.98
N VAL A 430 -2.85 -30.31 39.26
CA VAL A 430 -1.80 -29.57 40.02
C VAL A 430 -2.43 -28.67 41.10
N ALA A 431 -3.58 -29.01 41.65
CA ALA A 431 -4.21 -28.24 42.75
C ALA A 431 -4.52 -29.04 43.98
N GLU A 432 -3.84 -30.20 44.23
CA GLU A 432 -4.09 -31.05 45.42
C GLU A 432 -2.83 -31.53 46.13
N ASP A 433 -1.72 -30.80 46.10
CA ASP A 433 -0.58 -31.08 46.99
C ASP A 433 0.10 -29.78 47.43
N GLU A 434 -0.60 -28.98 48.24
CA GLU A 434 0.00 -28.05 49.22
C GLU A 434 -1.08 -27.70 50.26
N ASN A 435 -1.15 -28.51 51.29
CA ASN A 435 -1.67 -28.17 52.61
C ASN A 435 -0.69 -28.66 53.69
#